data_09f8c9bf74b46b656cd687040fd2d81b
#
_entry.id   09f8c9bf74b46b656cd687040fd2d81b
#
_cell.length_a   1.000
_cell.length_b   1.000
_cell.length_c   1.000
_cell.angle_alpha   90.00
_cell.angle_beta   90.00
_cell.angle_gamma   90.00
#
_symmetry.space_group_name_H-M   'P 1'
#
loop_
_entity.id
_entity.type
_entity.pdbx_description
1 polymer ?
#
loop_
_entity_poly.entity_id
_entity_poly.type
_entity_poly.pdbx_seq_one_letter_code
_entity_poly.pdbx_strand_id
1 'polypeptide(L)'
;MKKLLVKLFNKETITYIIFGGLTTVVNYAVYYLFYKFTMVDPVVYNIIAWVVAVLFAFITNKLFVFESRTFKADVLFTELASFVGARLLSLIFETAFIALTVKVFNMNELVAKIITAVFVIIFNYFASKFFIFKKKPSVNDEGGFDD
;
A
#
# COMPACT_ATOMS: atom_id res chain seq x y z
N MET A 1 -22.25 1.35 16.49
CA MET A 1 -21.81 1.97 15.22
C MET A 1 -20.81 3.11 15.42
N LYS A 2 -21.09 4.13 16.23
CA LYS A 2 -20.16 5.27 16.45
C LYS A 2 -18.76 4.84 16.90
N LYS A 3 -18.61 3.88 17.80
CA LYS A 3 -17.30 3.35 18.28
C LYS A 3 -16.52 2.64 17.18
N LEU A 4 -17.21 1.98 16.24
CA LEU A 4 -16.57 1.30 15.11
C LEU A 4 -16.08 2.32 14.08
N LEU A 5 -16.88 3.35 13.80
CA LEU A 5 -16.51 4.44 12.89
C LEU A 5 -15.30 5.22 13.42
N VAL A 6 -15.28 5.54 14.71
CA VAL A 6 -14.12 6.22 15.34
C VAL A 6 -12.88 5.35 15.30
N LYS A 7 -13.01 4.04 15.39
CA LYS A 7 -11.90 3.08 15.31
C LYS A 7 -11.38 2.94 13.87
N LEU A 8 -12.26 3.09 12.87
CA LEU A 8 -11.90 3.06 11.45
C LEU A 8 -11.27 4.37 10.96
N PHE A 9 -11.66 5.50 11.55
CA PHE A 9 -11.12 6.83 11.23
C PHE A 9 -10.07 7.29 12.26
N ASN A 10 -9.16 6.39 12.64
CA ASN A 10 -8.05 6.76 13.50
C ASN A 10 -6.95 7.48 12.68
N LYS A 11 -5.99 8.08 13.39
CA LYS A 11 -4.83 8.77 12.79
C LYS A 11 -4.09 7.90 11.76
N GLU A 12 -3.94 6.61 12.05
CA GLU A 12 -3.27 5.64 11.19
C GLU A 12 -3.98 5.47 9.84
N THR A 13 -5.30 5.29 9.85
CA THR A 13 -6.10 5.14 8.64
C THR A 13 -6.10 6.40 7.78
N ILE A 14 -6.24 7.56 8.40
CA ILE A 14 -6.22 8.85 7.70
C ILE A 14 -4.85 9.07 7.06
N THR A 15 -3.77 8.84 7.80
CA THR A 15 -2.40 8.97 7.31
C THR A 15 -2.13 7.99 6.17
N TYR A 16 -2.62 6.76 6.26
CA TYR A 16 -2.52 5.78 5.18
C TYR A 16 -3.21 6.25 3.89
N ILE A 17 -4.41 6.81 3.99
CA ILE A 17 -5.15 7.34 2.83
C ILE A 17 -4.42 8.53 2.21
N ILE A 18 -3.90 9.45 3.03
CA ILE A 18 -3.14 10.62 2.54
C ILE A 18 -1.89 10.17 1.78
N PHE A 19 -1.08 9.29 2.35
CA PHE A 19 0.14 8.81 1.70
C PHE A 19 -0.16 7.90 0.50
N GLY A 20 -1.29 7.18 0.50
CA GLY A 20 -1.79 6.47 -0.66
C GLY A 20 -2.12 7.40 -1.83
N GLY A 21 -2.78 8.50 -1.56
CA GLY A 21 -3.04 9.57 -2.54
C GLY A 21 -1.74 10.18 -3.06
N LEU A 22 -0.81 10.52 -2.17
CA LEU A 22 0.52 11.03 -2.54
C LEU A 22 1.32 10.04 -3.38
N THR A 23 1.23 8.76 -3.10
CA THR A 23 1.85 7.69 -3.92
C THR A 23 1.35 7.74 -5.35
N THR A 24 0.06 7.93 -5.54
CA THR A 24 -0.54 8.09 -6.87
C THR A 24 0.01 9.34 -7.58
N VAL A 25 0.10 10.45 -6.86
CA VAL A 25 0.71 11.69 -7.40
C VAL A 25 2.17 11.46 -7.82
N VAL A 26 2.95 10.76 -7.00
CA VAL A 26 4.35 10.41 -7.32
C VAL A 26 4.43 9.56 -8.59
N ASN A 27 3.57 8.56 -8.72
CA ASN A 27 3.51 7.72 -9.92
C ASN A 27 3.27 8.54 -11.18
N TYR A 28 2.23 9.37 -11.18
CA TYR A 28 1.90 10.22 -12.33
C TYR A 28 2.95 11.29 -12.60
N ALA A 29 3.56 11.86 -11.58
CA ALA A 29 4.61 12.86 -11.75
C ALA A 29 5.84 12.26 -12.42
N VAL A 30 6.31 11.10 -11.97
CA VAL A 30 7.46 10.40 -12.59
C VAL A 30 7.13 9.98 -14.01
N TYR A 31 5.95 9.40 -14.24
CA TYR A 31 5.48 9.04 -15.58
C TYR A 31 5.49 10.23 -16.52
N TYR A 32 4.93 11.37 -16.11
CA TYR A 32 4.86 12.57 -16.92
C TYR A 32 6.23 13.19 -17.22
N LEU A 33 7.15 13.18 -16.24
CA LEU A 33 8.51 13.67 -16.44
C LEU A 33 9.25 12.87 -17.52
N PHE A 34 9.16 11.55 -17.48
CA PHE A 34 9.74 10.69 -18.51
C PHE A 34 9.07 10.88 -19.87
N TYR A 35 7.75 10.95 -19.90
CA TYR A 35 7.00 11.24 -21.13
C TYR A 35 7.45 12.54 -21.80
N LYS A 36 7.67 13.59 -21.03
CA LYS A 36 7.99 14.92 -21.56
C LYS A 36 9.47 15.07 -21.94
N PHE A 37 10.37 14.48 -21.17
CA PHE A 37 11.81 14.76 -21.28
C PHE A 37 12.64 13.62 -21.86
N THR A 38 12.05 12.47 -22.16
CA THR A 38 12.78 11.32 -22.69
C THR A 38 12.08 10.72 -23.91
N MET A 39 12.87 10.04 -24.76
CA MET A 39 12.35 9.25 -25.87
C MET A 39 12.36 7.74 -25.56
N VAL A 40 12.32 7.39 -24.28
CA VAL A 40 12.28 6.00 -23.83
C VAL A 40 10.90 5.41 -24.09
N ASP A 41 10.84 4.10 -24.28
CA ASP A 41 9.58 3.38 -24.50
C ASP A 41 8.60 3.58 -23.34
N PRO A 42 7.30 3.84 -23.62
CA PRO A 42 6.27 4.03 -22.60
C PRO A 42 6.17 2.93 -21.56
N VAL A 43 6.41 1.69 -21.92
CA VAL A 43 6.39 0.56 -20.99
C VAL A 43 7.50 0.69 -19.96
N VAL A 44 8.69 1.12 -20.39
CA VAL A 44 9.86 1.28 -19.52
C VAL A 44 9.62 2.37 -18.48
N TYR A 45 9.16 3.55 -18.88
CA TYR A 45 8.94 4.62 -17.91
C TYR A 45 7.69 4.37 -17.02
N ASN A 46 6.73 3.60 -17.50
CA ASN A 46 5.62 3.16 -16.66
C ASN A 46 6.11 2.24 -15.51
N ILE A 47 7.01 1.31 -15.81
CA ILE A 47 7.65 0.45 -14.81
C ILE A 47 8.48 1.28 -13.82
N ILE A 48 9.28 2.24 -14.32
CA ILE A 48 10.07 3.13 -13.47
C ILE A 48 9.15 3.95 -12.53
N ALA A 49 8.09 4.52 -13.06
CA ALA A 49 7.11 5.28 -12.27
C ALA A 49 6.48 4.41 -11.18
N TRP A 50 6.12 3.18 -11.52
CA TRP A 50 5.57 2.22 -10.55
C TRP A 50 6.59 1.88 -9.45
N VAL A 51 7.83 1.57 -9.81
CA VAL A 51 8.90 1.26 -8.84
C VAL A 51 9.13 2.43 -7.89
N VAL A 52 9.25 3.65 -8.41
CA VAL A 52 9.45 4.86 -7.59
C VAL A 52 8.26 5.08 -6.65
N ALA A 53 7.04 4.92 -7.15
CA ALA A 53 5.82 5.05 -6.36
C ALA A 53 5.73 3.98 -5.25
N VAL A 54 6.08 2.74 -5.54
CA VAL A 54 6.10 1.65 -4.55
C VAL A 54 7.15 1.90 -3.47
N LEU A 55 8.34 2.35 -3.82
CA LEU A 55 9.37 2.71 -2.85
C LEU A 55 8.94 3.89 -1.97
N PHE A 56 8.33 4.91 -2.56
CA PHE A 56 7.76 6.03 -1.81
C PHE A 56 6.67 5.55 -0.84
N ALA A 57 5.75 4.72 -1.31
CA ALA A 57 4.69 4.13 -0.48
C ALA A 57 5.28 3.28 0.66
N PHE A 58 6.31 2.49 0.39
CA PHE A 58 6.97 1.67 1.41
C PHE A 58 7.57 2.53 2.51
N ILE A 59 8.37 3.53 2.16
CA ILE A 59 9.04 4.41 3.11
C ILE A 59 8.03 5.19 3.94
N THR A 60 7.04 5.79 3.30
CA THR A 60 6.03 6.60 4.00
C THR A 60 5.12 5.75 4.89
N ASN A 61 4.73 4.56 4.46
CA ASN A 61 3.96 3.64 5.30
C ASN A 61 4.78 3.15 6.48
N LYS A 62 6.03 2.77 6.25
CA LYS A 62 6.92 2.32 7.33
C LYS A 62 7.11 3.40 8.39
N LEU A 63 7.45 4.61 8.00
CA LEU A 63 7.84 5.67 8.92
C LEU A 63 6.66 6.44 9.52
N PHE A 64 5.66 6.79 8.71
CA PHE A 64 4.62 7.74 9.10
C PHE A 64 3.28 7.10 9.42
N VAL A 65 2.95 5.98 8.80
CA VAL A 65 1.66 5.31 9.00
C VAL A 65 1.75 4.28 10.11
N PHE A 66 2.64 3.31 9.97
CA PHE A 66 2.76 2.18 10.89
C PHE A 66 3.90 2.32 11.91
N GLU A 67 4.69 3.36 11.78
CA GLU A 67 5.76 3.75 12.72
C GLU A 67 6.73 2.60 13.08
N SER A 68 7.07 1.77 12.08
CA SER A 68 8.09 0.74 12.20
C SER A 68 9.47 1.38 12.10
N ARG A 69 10.20 1.46 13.21
CA ARG A 69 11.48 2.19 13.29
C ARG A 69 12.70 1.29 13.29
N THR A 70 12.56 0.05 12.91
CA THR A 70 13.67 -0.91 12.79
C THR A 70 14.28 -0.84 11.40
N PHE A 71 15.56 -0.47 11.31
CA PHE A 71 16.31 -0.37 10.05
C PHE A 71 17.39 -1.44 9.90
N LYS A 72 17.29 -2.55 10.61
CA LYS A 72 18.15 -3.71 10.38
C LYS A 72 17.94 -4.23 8.97
N ALA A 73 19.04 -4.56 8.27
CA ALA A 73 18.99 -4.95 6.85
C ALA A 73 18.08 -6.16 6.57
N ASP A 74 18.09 -7.15 7.42
CA ASP A 74 17.24 -8.35 7.32
C ASP A 74 15.75 -8.01 7.47
N VAL A 75 15.40 -7.21 8.46
CA VAL A 75 14.02 -6.75 8.71
C VAL A 75 13.55 -5.85 7.58
N LEU A 76 14.38 -4.89 7.17
CA LEU A 76 14.06 -3.96 6.08
C LEU A 76 13.80 -4.69 4.77
N PHE A 77 14.65 -5.67 4.42
CA PHE A 77 14.48 -6.48 3.23
C PHE A 77 13.20 -7.33 3.28
N THR A 78 12.92 -7.95 4.41
CA THR A 78 11.70 -8.76 4.62
C THR A 78 10.43 -7.89 4.52
N GLU A 79 10.44 -6.72 5.13
CA GLU A 79 9.32 -5.78 5.04
C GLU A 79 9.11 -5.30 3.60
N LEU A 80 10.18 -4.94 2.90
CA LEU A 80 10.12 -4.49 1.50
C LEU A 80 9.60 -5.61 0.58
N ALA A 81 10.16 -6.81 0.69
CA ALA A 81 9.74 -7.95 -0.11
C ALA A 81 8.26 -8.31 0.13
N SER A 82 7.83 -8.31 1.38
CA SER A 82 6.43 -8.56 1.74
C SER A 82 5.49 -7.45 1.24
N PHE A 83 5.93 -6.20 1.31
CA PHE A 83 5.15 -5.06 0.82
C PHE A 83 4.95 -5.10 -0.70
N VAL A 84 6.03 -5.35 -1.45
CA VAL A 84 5.97 -5.52 -2.91
C VAL A 84 5.14 -6.75 -3.28
N GLY A 85 5.33 -7.85 -2.57
CA GLY A 85 4.55 -9.09 -2.77
C GLY A 85 3.04 -8.86 -2.57
N ALA A 86 2.65 -8.15 -1.51
CA ALA A 86 1.25 -7.80 -1.25
C ALA A 86 0.67 -6.91 -2.37
N ARG A 87 1.46 -5.98 -2.90
CA ARG A 87 1.04 -5.11 -4.02
C ARG A 87 0.86 -5.90 -5.31
N LEU A 88 1.76 -6.82 -5.62
CA LEU A 88 1.64 -7.71 -6.78
C LEU A 88 0.43 -8.65 -6.64
N LEU A 89 0.21 -9.22 -5.47
CA LEU A 89 -0.96 -10.06 -5.19
C LEU A 89 -2.27 -9.29 -5.37
N SER A 90 -2.33 -8.04 -4.90
CA SER A 90 -3.46 -7.15 -5.11
C SER A 90 -3.73 -6.89 -6.58
N LEU A 91 -2.68 -6.67 -7.36
CA LEU A 91 -2.79 -6.44 -8.82
C LEU A 91 -3.34 -7.67 -9.54
N ILE A 92 -2.88 -8.86 -9.18
CA ILE A 92 -3.39 -10.12 -9.73
C ILE A 92 -4.88 -10.28 -9.39
N PHE A 93 -5.25 -10.06 -8.14
CA PHE A 93 -6.63 -10.14 -7.68
C PHE A 93 -7.52 -9.12 -8.41
N GLU A 94 -7.09 -7.88 -8.51
CA GLU A 94 -7.81 -6.81 -9.23
C GLU A 94 -8.06 -7.20 -10.68
N THR A 95 -7.02 -7.63 -11.37
CA THR A 95 -7.10 -8.03 -12.79
C THR A 95 -8.06 -9.21 -12.98
N ALA A 96 -7.95 -10.23 -12.15
CA ALA A 96 -8.83 -11.41 -12.20
C ALA A 96 -10.29 -11.04 -11.90
N PHE A 97 -10.53 -10.21 -10.90
CA PHE A 97 -11.88 -9.78 -10.52
C PHE A 97 -12.54 -8.94 -11.63
N ILE A 98 -11.81 -7.97 -12.20
CA ILE A 98 -12.33 -7.17 -13.32
C ILE A 98 -12.64 -8.07 -14.52
N ALA A 99 -11.71 -8.96 -14.88
CA ALA A 99 -11.93 -9.89 -15.99
C ALA A 99 -13.18 -10.76 -15.79
N LEU A 100 -13.36 -11.30 -14.59
CA LEU A 100 -14.53 -12.13 -14.26
C LEU A 100 -15.83 -11.32 -14.29
N THR A 101 -15.87 -10.19 -13.61
CA THR A 101 -17.10 -9.40 -13.47
C THR A 101 -17.54 -8.74 -14.77
N VAL A 102 -16.60 -8.25 -15.56
CA VAL A 102 -16.91 -7.61 -16.85
C VAL A 102 -17.25 -8.64 -17.92
N LYS A 103 -16.45 -9.70 -18.05
CA LYS A 103 -16.63 -10.68 -19.14
C LYS A 103 -17.72 -11.71 -18.88
N VAL A 104 -17.92 -12.13 -17.63
CA VAL A 104 -18.89 -13.16 -17.29
C VAL A 104 -20.23 -12.57 -16.85
N PHE A 105 -20.19 -11.55 -16.00
CA PHE A 105 -21.41 -10.92 -15.45
C PHE A 105 -21.86 -9.66 -16.19
N ASN A 106 -21.16 -9.26 -17.24
CA ASN A 106 -21.43 -8.02 -17.99
C ASN A 106 -21.54 -6.77 -17.10
N MET A 107 -20.78 -6.74 -16.00
CA MET A 107 -20.74 -5.57 -15.12
C MET A 107 -20.06 -4.40 -15.83
N ASN A 108 -20.51 -3.19 -15.55
CA ASN A 108 -19.84 -1.99 -16.04
C ASN A 108 -18.40 -1.95 -15.53
N GLU A 109 -17.44 -1.72 -16.43
CA GLU A 109 -16.00 -1.74 -16.12
C GLU A 109 -15.61 -0.74 -15.03
N LEU A 110 -16.18 0.47 -15.07
CA LEU A 110 -15.92 1.51 -14.05
C LEU A 110 -16.42 1.07 -12.67
N VAL A 111 -17.60 0.45 -12.61
CA VAL A 111 -18.17 -0.07 -11.36
C VAL A 111 -17.31 -1.19 -10.80
N ALA A 112 -16.89 -2.14 -11.64
CA ALA A 112 -16.01 -3.23 -11.26
C ALA A 112 -14.67 -2.69 -10.71
N LYS A 113 -14.10 -1.69 -11.38
CA LYS A 113 -12.84 -1.05 -10.97
C LYS A 113 -12.95 -0.34 -9.62
N ILE A 114 -14.03 0.39 -9.38
CA ILE A 114 -14.28 1.08 -8.10
C ILE A 114 -14.43 0.06 -6.96
N ILE A 115 -15.22 -0.99 -7.15
CA ILE A 115 -15.41 -2.04 -6.15
C ILE A 115 -14.06 -2.69 -5.82
N THR A 116 -13.31 -3.07 -6.83
CA THR A 116 -11.99 -3.70 -6.65
C THR A 116 -11.01 -2.78 -5.95
N ALA A 117 -10.99 -1.49 -6.32
CA ALA A 117 -10.12 -0.51 -5.69
C ALA A 117 -10.37 -0.41 -4.17
N VAL A 118 -11.63 -0.42 -3.75
CA VAL A 118 -11.98 -0.43 -2.32
C VAL A 118 -11.44 -1.69 -1.63
N PHE A 119 -11.62 -2.87 -2.21
CA PHE A 119 -11.08 -4.12 -1.66
C PHE A 119 -9.55 -4.11 -1.59
N VAL A 120 -8.89 -3.63 -2.62
CA VAL A 120 -7.41 -3.54 -2.69
C VAL A 120 -6.87 -2.59 -1.61
N ILE A 121 -7.50 -1.44 -1.40
CA ILE A 121 -7.11 -0.49 -0.36
C ILE A 121 -7.24 -1.14 1.03
N ILE A 122 -8.36 -1.79 1.31
CA ILE A 122 -8.61 -2.48 2.57
C ILE A 122 -7.61 -3.63 2.76
N PHE A 123 -7.40 -4.45 1.75
CA PHE A 123 -6.45 -5.56 1.80
C PHE A 123 -5.03 -5.08 2.08
N ASN A 124 -4.55 -4.09 1.34
CA ASN A 124 -3.20 -3.55 1.51
C ASN A 124 -3.00 -2.90 2.88
N TYR A 125 -4.02 -2.24 3.40
CA TYR A 125 -3.99 -1.67 4.76
C TYR A 125 -3.81 -2.76 5.82
N PHE A 126 -4.65 -3.79 5.80
CA PHE A 126 -4.57 -4.88 6.76
C PHE A 126 -3.30 -5.72 6.61
N ALA A 127 -2.87 -6.01 5.38
CA ALA A 127 -1.62 -6.71 5.12
C ALA A 127 -0.42 -5.91 5.67
N SER A 128 -0.40 -4.61 5.46
CA SER A 128 0.66 -3.74 5.98
C SER A 128 0.66 -3.68 7.50
N LYS A 129 -0.51 -3.55 8.10
CA LYS A 129 -0.66 -3.41 9.56
C LYS A 129 -0.32 -4.68 10.32
N PHE A 130 -0.83 -5.83 9.87
CA PHE A 130 -0.76 -7.06 10.65
C PHE A 130 0.36 -8.02 10.22
N PHE A 131 0.82 -7.94 8.98
CA PHE A 131 1.79 -8.89 8.43
C PHE A 131 3.13 -8.27 8.07
N ILE A 132 3.15 -7.02 7.62
CA ILE A 132 4.38 -6.39 7.11
C ILE A 132 5.07 -5.56 8.19
N PHE A 133 4.41 -4.54 8.71
CA PHE A 133 4.94 -3.62 9.71
C PHE A 133 4.43 -3.96 11.11
N LYS A 134 4.86 -5.10 11.64
CA LYS A 134 4.50 -5.49 13.01
C LYS A 134 5.22 -4.59 14.00
N LYS A 135 4.46 -3.92 14.88
CA LYS A 135 5.03 -3.24 16.04
C LYS A 135 5.62 -4.29 16.99
N LYS A 136 6.92 -4.18 17.31
CA LYS A 136 7.48 -4.93 18.43
C LYS A 136 6.84 -4.43 19.72
N PRO A 137 6.49 -5.33 20.67
CA PRO A 137 6.07 -4.89 22.01
C PRO A 137 7.19 -4.01 22.58
N SER A 138 6.81 -2.86 23.13
CA SER A 138 7.75 -2.00 23.80
C SER A 138 8.33 -2.74 25.00
N VAL A 139 9.64 -2.68 25.16
CA VAL A 139 10.39 -3.33 26.29
C VAL A 139 9.90 -2.85 27.66
N ASN A 140 9.07 -1.81 27.69
CA ASN A 140 8.53 -1.24 28.91
C ASN A 140 7.34 -2.02 29.53
N ASP A 141 6.80 -3.02 28.83
CA ASP A 141 5.70 -3.81 29.37
C ASP A 141 6.16 -5.08 30.12
N GLU A 142 7.46 -5.37 30.16
CA GLU A 142 8.02 -6.50 30.89
C GLU A 142 8.68 -6.11 32.23
N GLY A 143 8.56 -4.84 32.64
CA GLY A 143 9.12 -4.32 33.89
C GLY A 143 8.18 -4.29 35.09
N GLY A 144 7.20 -5.17 35.14
CA GLY A 144 6.21 -5.22 36.21
C GLY A 144 6.21 -6.51 37.01
N PHE A 145 7.38 -7.03 37.35
CA PHE A 145 7.52 -8.01 38.43
C PHE A 145 8.52 -7.44 39.44
N ASP A 146 7.99 -6.69 40.35
CA ASP A 146 8.67 -6.42 41.62
C ASP A 146 7.86 -6.97 42.77
N ASP A 147 8.48 -7.80 43.49
CA ASP A 147 8.52 -8.30 44.83
C ASP A 147 7.45 -7.81 45.82
#